data_d740be600baa814a4c0882cada3769b8
#
_entry.id   d740be600baa814a4c0882cada3769b8
#
_cell.length_a   1.000
_cell.length_b   1.000
_cell.length_c   1.000
_cell.angle_alpha   90.00
_cell.angle_beta   90.00
_cell.angle_gamma   90.00
#
_symmetry.space_group_name_H-M   'P 1'
#
loop_
_entity.id
_entity.type
_entity.pdbx_description
1 polymer ?
#
loop_
_entity_poly.entity_id
_entity_poly.type
_entity_poly.pdbx_seq_one_letter_code
_entity_poly.pdbx_strand_id
1 'polypeptide(L)'
;MLMLRDYLVQNWALILVSLAFLISLRTTAFLDKSFARRMFLLIFEVLILSIIVFIEFEQKDLGIIWKGRPYLIFIRYSAGSLLEAQVLYSLVKKYPRIIFIPAIITAVICFISIYTGIITRVLPDGSIQNGPLRLFPFIVPGIYGCFIVYFLYKRTNKQINDLFPVAFFSLALGSMVILPFFIRQAYSQIFCKTISIALFAYYLFSIQNLTRIDSLTGVLNRQACYAELETDPEGITALVSIDMNGLKEINDTHGHAAGDEALTTLALCFTQAAKAHQSVYRIGGDEFLVICRQGSPEEVLQLVERIRKNVAATKYSCSIGYSCAGESRKSVSEMMKESDEMMYAEKARHYQEIGVDRRRN
;
A
#
# COMPACT_ATOMS: atom_id res chain seq x y z
N MET A 1 10.56 7.95 -39.29
CA MET A 1 9.59 6.84 -39.26
C MET A 1 10.18 5.57 -38.66
N LEU A 2 11.40 5.15 -39.07
CA LEU A 2 12.12 4.00 -38.49
C LEU A 2 12.36 4.12 -36.99
N MET A 3 12.92 5.22 -36.48
CA MET A 3 13.16 5.46 -35.05
C MET A 3 11.92 5.31 -34.18
N LEU A 4 10.76 5.80 -34.65
CA LEU A 4 9.51 5.67 -33.87
C LEU A 4 9.05 4.21 -33.77
N ARG A 5 9.15 3.45 -34.87
CA ARG A 5 8.82 2.02 -34.89
C ARG A 5 9.72 1.26 -33.92
N ASP A 6 11.01 1.52 -33.94
CA ASP A 6 12.00 0.82 -33.12
C ASP A 6 11.82 1.16 -31.63
N TYR A 7 11.48 2.42 -31.30
CA TYR A 7 11.09 2.80 -29.95
C TYR A 7 9.83 2.06 -29.47
N LEU A 8 8.79 2.00 -30.30
CA LEU A 8 7.54 1.30 -29.96
C LEU A 8 7.77 -0.20 -29.76
N VAL A 9 8.56 -0.84 -30.62
CA VAL A 9 8.88 -2.27 -30.49
C VAL A 9 9.70 -2.56 -29.24
N GLN A 10 10.70 -1.73 -28.93
CA GLN A 10 11.56 -1.95 -27.76
C GLN A 10 10.84 -1.64 -26.43
N ASN A 11 9.89 -0.70 -26.43
CA ASN A 11 9.22 -0.23 -25.22
C ASN A 11 7.73 -0.54 -25.17
N TRP A 12 7.23 -1.46 -26.02
CA TRP A 12 5.81 -1.76 -26.10
C TRP A 12 5.19 -2.15 -24.74
N ALA A 13 5.90 -2.98 -23.95
CA ALA A 13 5.45 -3.39 -22.63
C ALA A 13 5.36 -2.21 -21.64
N LEU A 14 6.36 -1.31 -21.67
CA LEU A 14 6.33 -0.08 -20.87
C LEU A 14 5.13 0.78 -21.23
N ILE A 15 4.90 0.97 -22.53
CA ILE A 15 3.77 1.79 -23.03
C ILE A 15 2.45 1.16 -22.64
N LEU A 16 2.28 -0.15 -22.82
CA LEU A 16 1.06 -0.87 -22.48
C LEU A 16 0.73 -0.78 -20.97
N VAL A 17 1.71 -1.05 -20.12
CA VAL A 17 1.56 -0.95 -18.66
C VAL A 17 1.23 0.48 -18.24
N SER A 18 1.91 1.46 -18.82
CA SER A 18 1.67 2.88 -18.52
C SER A 18 0.27 3.33 -18.95
N LEU A 19 -0.21 2.89 -20.11
CA LEU A 19 -1.59 3.16 -20.58
C LEU A 19 -2.63 2.50 -19.67
N ALA A 20 -2.45 1.21 -19.33
CA ALA A 20 -3.32 0.50 -18.41
C ALA A 20 -3.39 1.23 -17.06
N PHE A 21 -2.24 1.71 -16.56
CA PHE A 21 -2.17 2.46 -15.31
C PHE A 21 -2.90 3.82 -15.42
N LEU A 22 -2.69 4.58 -16.47
CA LEU A 22 -3.36 5.87 -16.69
C LEU A 22 -4.88 5.72 -16.78
N ILE A 23 -5.36 4.69 -17.50
CA ILE A 23 -6.78 4.36 -17.58
C ILE A 23 -7.33 4.02 -16.20
N SER A 24 -6.64 3.15 -15.47
CA SER A 24 -7.03 2.74 -14.11
C SER A 24 -7.09 3.92 -13.13
N LEU A 25 -6.12 4.85 -13.18
CA LEU A 25 -6.13 6.08 -12.36
C LEU A 25 -7.35 6.97 -12.65
N ARG A 26 -7.79 7.00 -13.90
CA ARG A 26 -8.94 7.83 -14.32
C ARG A 26 -10.29 7.19 -13.97
N THR A 27 -10.37 5.87 -13.99
CA THR A 27 -11.64 5.13 -13.77
C THR A 27 -11.92 4.88 -12.29
N THR A 28 -10.93 4.96 -11.42
CA THR A 28 -11.09 4.71 -9.97
C THR A 28 -11.60 5.95 -9.25
N ALA A 29 -12.93 5.98 -9.01
CA ALA A 29 -13.63 7.16 -8.49
C ALA A 29 -13.30 7.53 -7.03
N PHE A 30 -12.84 6.58 -6.22
CA PHE A 30 -12.58 6.75 -4.78
C PHE A 30 -11.11 7.05 -4.43
N LEU A 31 -10.26 7.26 -5.43
CA LEU A 31 -8.88 7.66 -5.20
C LEU A 31 -8.78 9.12 -4.79
N ASP A 32 -7.93 9.38 -3.78
CA ASP A 32 -7.54 10.76 -3.44
C ASP A 32 -6.98 11.45 -4.69
N LYS A 33 -7.59 12.57 -5.08
CA LYS A 33 -7.19 13.36 -6.25
C LYS A 33 -5.70 13.77 -6.21
N SER A 34 -5.16 14.00 -5.01
CA SER A 34 -3.75 14.35 -4.81
C SER A 34 -2.85 13.14 -5.10
N PHE A 35 -3.23 11.94 -4.66
CA PHE A 35 -2.53 10.70 -4.94
C PHE A 35 -2.55 10.38 -6.44
N ALA A 36 -3.74 10.41 -7.06
CA ALA A 36 -3.89 10.14 -8.49
C ALA A 36 -3.03 11.09 -9.35
N ARG A 37 -3.02 12.40 -9.04
CA ARG A 37 -2.19 13.39 -9.74
C ARG A 37 -0.70 13.10 -9.61
N ARG A 38 -0.22 12.71 -8.41
CA ARG A 38 1.20 12.34 -8.21
C ARG A 38 1.59 11.10 -9.02
N MET A 39 0.74 10.07 -9.03
CA MET A 39 0.98 8.87 -9.82
C MET A 39 0.98 9.17 -11.32
N PHE A 40 0.06 10.03 -11.79
CA PHE A 40 0.03 10.49 -13.17
C PHE A 40 1.34 11.18 -13.58
N LEU A 41 1.86 12.08 -12.74
CA LEU A 41 3.13 12.78 -13.00
C LEU A 41 4.30 11.80 -13.06
N LEU A 42 4.38 10.85 -12.11
CA LEU A 42 5.43 9.83 -12.09
C LEU A 42 5.45 9.00 -13.37
N ILE A 43 4.30 8.54 -13.85
CA ILE A 43 4.23 7.76 -15.10
C ILE A 43 4.68 8.60 -16.28
N PHE A 44 4.24 9.86 -16.35
CA PHE A 44 4.61 10.77 -17.43
C PHE A 44 6.12 11.02 -17.45
N GLU A 45 6.75 11.22 -16.29
CA GLU A 45 8.20 11.36 -16.15
C GLU A 45 8.95 10.09 -16.58
N VAL A 46 8.45 8.90 -16.21
CA VAL A 46 9.05 7.62 -16.65
C VAL A 46 8.96 7.46 -18.17
N LEU A 47 7.84 7.84 -18.79
CA LEU A 47 7.69 7.79 -20.25
C LEU A 47 8.65 8.76 -20.95
N ILE A 48 8.77 10.00 -20.46
CA ILE A 48 9.75 10.97 -20.99
C ILE A 48 11.18 10.42 -20.83
N LEU A 49 11.51 9.89 -19.66
CA LEU A 49 12.84 9.32 -19.43
C LEU A 49 13.12 8.16 -20.38
N SER A 50 12.14 7.30 -20.66
CA SER A 50 12.32 6.19 -21.60
C SER A 50 12.63 6.66 -23.01
N ILE A 51 12.02 7.76 -23.46
CA ILE A 51 12.31 8.40 -24.77
C ILE A 51 13.72 8.96 -24.78
N ILE A 52 14.13 9.66 -23.73
CA ILE A 52 15.47 10.24 -23.61
C ILE A 52 16.54 9.15 -23.65
N VAL A 53 16.31 8.07 -22.90
CA VAL A 53 17.20 6.90 -22.88
C VAL A 53 17.28 6.23 -24.25
N PHE A 54 16.14 6.03 -24.92
CA PHE A 54 16.11 5.47 -26.25
C PHE A 54 16.92 6.32 -27.24
N ILE A 55 16.72 7.63 -27.26
CA ILE A 55 17.45 8.55 -28.14
C ILE A 55 18.97 8.47 -27.89
N GLU A 56 19.38 8.43 -26.61
CA GLU A 56 20.81 8.37 -26.26
C GLU A 56 21.47 7.07 -26.80
N PHE A 57 20.80 5.93 -26.68
CA PHE A 57 21.34 4.64 -27.11
C PHE A 57 21.27 4.45 -28.61
N GLU A 58 20.17 4.85 -29.26
CA GLU A 58 20.03 4.77 -30.73
C GLU A 58 21.09 5.58 -31.44
N GLN A 59 21.39 6.79 -30.93
CA GLN A 59 22.47 7.61 -31.50
C GLN A 59 23.84 6.96 -31.37
N LYS A 60 24.08 6.27 -30.23
CA LYS A 60 25.30 5.51 -30.02
C LYS A 60 25.44 4.38 -31.06
N ASP A 61 24.37 3.61 -31.25
CA ASP A 61 24.36 2.43 -32.13
C ASP A 61 24.46 2.83 -33.61
N LEU A 62 23.94 4.00 -33.95
CA LEU A 62 24.10 4.61 -35.29
C LEU A 62 25.45 5.30 -35.51
N GLY A 63 26.32 5.35 -34.48
CA GLY A 63 27.64 6.02 -34.58
C GLY A 63 27.54 7.55 -34.73
N ILE A 64 26.40 8.17 -34.37
CA ILE A 64 26.18 9.61 -34.48
C ILE A 64 26.87 10.33 -33.33
N ILE A 65 27.87 11.13 -33.63
CA ILE A 65 28.56 11.99 -32.66
C ILE A 65 27.72 13.27 -32.46
N TRP A 66 27.03 13.35 -31.33
CA TRP A 66 26.19 14.51 -31.02
C TRP A 66 26.67 15.27 -29.77
N LYS A 67 26.90 16.57 -29.91
CA LYS A 67 27.37 17.44 -28.81
C LYS A 67 26.43 17.48 -27.60
N GLY A 68 25.16 17.16 -27.77
CA GLY A 68 24.15 17.13 -26.71
C GLY A 68 24.16 15.84 -25.87
N ARG A 69 24.88 14.80 -26.24
CA ARG A 69 24.92 13.51 -25.56
C ARG A 69 25.27 13.60 -24.05
N PRO A 70 26.24 14.43 -23.60
CA PRO A 70 26.53 14.58 -22.17
C PRO A 70 25.31 15.02 -21.35
N TYR A 71 24.42 15.84 -21.91
CA TYR A 71 23.19 16.29 -21.25
C TYR A 71 22.13 15.19 -21.13
N LEU A 72 22.03 14.31 -22.14
CA LEU A 72 21.14 13.12 -22.03
C LEU A 72 21.63 12.19 -20.95
N ILE A 73 22.95 11.95 -20.87
CA ILE A 73 23.58 11.13 -19.82
C ILE A 73 23.31 11.75 -18.43
N PHE A 74 23.45 13.07 -18.30
CA PHE A 74 23.13 13.81 -17.07
C PHE A 74 21.67 13.57 -16.65
N ILE A 75 20.70 13.77 -17.55
CA ILE A 75 19.28 13.55 -17.27
C ILE A 75 19.05 12.10 -16.85
N ARG A 76 19.61 11.14 -17.55
CA ARG A 76 19.50 9.71 -17.24
C ARG A 76 19.97 9.37 -15.83
N TYR A 77 21.13 9.88 -15.42
CA TYR A 77 21.71 9.58 -14.10
C TYR A 77 21.01 10.34 -12.96
N SER A 78 20.50 11.53 -13.20
CA SER A 78 19.81 12.32 -12.17
C SER A 78 18.34 11.91 -11.99
N ALA A 79 17.68 11.46 -13.07
CA ALA A 79 16.25 11.14 -13.05
C ALA A 79 15.91 9.97 -12.08
N GLY A 80 16.79 8.96 -11.96
CA GLY A 80 16.55 7.81 -11.09
C GLY A 80 16.33 8.23 -9.63
N SER A 81 17.25 9.02 -9.07
CA SER A 81 17.13 9.51 -7.69
C SER A 81 15.95 10.45 -7.47
N LEU A 82 15.60 11.28 -8.47
CA LEU A 82 14.44 12.18 -8.40
C LEU A 82 13.12 11.41 -8.41
N LEU A 83 12.98 10.42 -9.30
CA LEU A 83 11.80 9.56 -9.37
C LEU A 83 11.59 8.77 -8.08
N GLU A 84 12.64 8.17 -7.53
CA GLU A 84 12.53 7.41 -6.28
C GLU A 84 12.24 8.30 -5.08
N ALA A 85 12.81 9.52 -5.01
CA ALA A 85 12.44 10.52 -4.00
C ALA A 85 10.96 10.89 -4.08
N GLN A 86 10.41 11.02 -5.29
CA GLN A 86 9.00 11.31 -5.53
C GLN A 86 8.10 10.13 -5.13
N VAL A 87 8.51 8.88 -5.43
CA VAL A 87 7.82 7.67 -4.97
C VAL A 87 7.81 7.65 -3.45
N LEU A 88 8.95 7.82 -2.79
CA LEU A 88 9.06 7.85 -1.34
C LEU A 88 8.19 8.96 -0.72
N TYR A 89 8.20 10.16 -1.28
CA TYR A 89 7.34 11.27 -0.85
C TYR A 89 5.85 10.95 -0.99
N SER A 90 5.48 10.20 -2.02
CA SER A 90 4.09 9.79 -2.24
C SER A 90 3.63 8.71 -1.25
N LEU A 91 4.54 7.85 -0.80
CA LEU A 91 4.29 6.81 0.21
C LEU A 91 4.15 7.40 1.62
N VAL A 92 4.92 8.44 1.93
CA VAL A 92 5.09 8.94 3.30
C VAL A 92 4.49 10.34 3.41
N LYS A 93 3.17 10.44 3.64
CA LYS A 93 2.42 11.70 3.73
C LYS A 93 2.96 12.72 4.78
N LYS A 94 3.81 12.30 5.71
CA LYS A 94 4.26 13.07 6.91
C LYS A 94 5.65 13.71 6.78
N TYR A 95 6.44 13.42 5.72
CA TYR A 95 7.81 13.93 5.64
C TYR A 95 7.93 15.24 4.88
N PRO A 96 8.75 16.17 5.38
CA PRO A 96 9.01 17.43 4.72
C PRO A 96 9.75 17.21 3.38
N ARG A 97 9.74 18.23 2.53
CA ARG A 97 10.44 18.28 1.23
C ARG A 97 11.94 17.97 1.30
N ILE A 98 12.49 17.82 2.50
CA ILE A 98 13.90 17.42 2.75
C ILE A 98 14.27 16.08 2.08
N ILE A 99 13.29 15.22 1.80
CA ILE A 99 13.49 13.96 1.05
C ILE A 99 14.17 14.20 -0.31
N PHE A 100 13.91 15.35 -0.94
CA PHE A 100 14.46 15.68 -2.26
C PHE A 100 15.93 16.13 -2.21
N ILE A 101 16.47 16.49 -1.05
CA ILE A 101 17.83 17.06 -0.93
C ILE A 101 18.90 16.10 -1.49
N PRO A 102 18.96 14.82 -1.13
CA PRO A 102 19.97 13.90 -1.69
C PRO A 102 19.85 13.74 -3.21
N ALA A 103 18.62 13.73 -3.75
CA ALA A 103 18.38 13.63 -5.19
C ALA A 103 18.85 14.90 -5.92
N ILE A 104 18.62 16.09 -5.35
CA ILE A 104 19.09 17.37 -5.90
C ILE A 104 20.61 17.41 -5.87
N ILE A 105 21.25 17.01 -4.78
CA ILE A 105 22.72 16.93 -4.68
C ILE A 105 23.27 16.00 -5.76
N THR A 106 22.64 14.84 -5.96
CA THR A 106 23.02 13.89 -7.02
C THR A 106 22.92 14.55 -8.41
N ALA A 107 21.83 15.27 -8.68
CA ALA A 107 21.66 15.98 -9.94
C ALA A 107 22.73 17.05 -10.15
N VAL A 108 23.08 17.82 -9.12
CA VAL A 108 24.14 18.84 -9.18
C VAL A 108 25.50 18.18 -9.47
N ILE A 109 25.85 17.10 -8.80
CA ILE A 109 27.11 16.40 -9.04
C ILE A 109 27.14 15.80 -10.46
N CYS A 110 26.03 15.22 -10.93
CA CYS A 110 25.91 14.73 -12.32
C CYS A 110 26.07 15.88 -13.34
N PHE A 111 25.53 17.06 -13.05
CA PHE A 111 25.70 18.23 -13.92
C PHE A 111 27.15 18.71 -13.96
N ILE A 112 27.80 18.82 -12.82
CA ILE A 112 29.24 19.19 -12.73
C ILE A 112 30.09 18.16 -13.51
N SER A 113 29.69 16.89 -13.50
CA SER A 113 30.40 15.83 -14.20
C SER A 113 30.44 16.02 -15.74
N ILE A 114 29.51 16.76 -16.32
CA ILE A 114 29.54 17.11 -17.76
C ILE A 114 30.87 17.78 -18.13
N TYR A 115 31.38 18.66 -17.25
CA TYR A 115 32.58 19.45 -17.48
C TYR A 115 33.82 18.80 -16.89
N THR A 116 33.72 18.12 -15.76
CA THR A 116 34.88 17.55 -15.03
C THR A 116 35.16 16.10 -15.39
N GLY A 117 34.16 15.36 -15.90
CA GLY A 117 34.29 13.92 -16.16
C GLY A 117 34.40 13.05 -14.90
N ILE A 118 34.04 13.58 -13.72
CA ILE A 118 34.20 12.90 -12.44
C ILE A 118 33.35 11.62 -12.33
N ILE A 119 32.18 11.57 -12.99
CA ILE A 119 31.34 10.38 -13.11
C ILE A 119 31.58 9.73 -14.47
N THR A 120 31.39 10.49 -15.54
CA THR A 120 31.58 10.04 -16.93
C THR A 120 32.01 11.19 -17.79
N ARG A 121 32.85 10.90 -18.80
CA ARG A 121 33.25 11.84 -19.86
C ARG A 121 32.92 11.26 -21.20
N VAL A 122 32.28 12.04 -22.04
CA VAL A 122 32.08 11.68 -23.46
C VAL A 122 33.31 12.13 -24.24
N LEU A 123 33.97 11.19 -24.91
CA LEU A 123 35.15 11.44 -25.72
C LEU A 123 34.75 11.96 -27.12
N PRO A 124 35.69 12.54 -27.88
CA PRO A 124 35.40 13.08 -29.22
C PRO A 124 34.90 12.03 -30.21
N ASP A 125 35.23 10.75 -30.00
CA ASP A 125 34.76 9.60 -30.78
C ASP A 125 33.37 9.14 -30.41
N GLY A 126 32.71 9.82 -29.42
CA GLY A 126 31.41 9.47 -28.89
C GLY A 126 31.43 8.33 -27.86
N SER A 127 32.57 7.75 -27.51
CA SER A 127 32.69 6.75 -26.45
C SER A 127 32.56 7.38 -25.07
N ILE A 128 32.20 6.54 -24.08
CA ILE A 128 32.04 7.00 -22.68
C ILE A 128 33.22 6.45 -21.87
N GLN A 129 33.99 7.36 -21.28
CA GLN A 129 35.02 7.05 -20.29
C GLN A 129 34.45 7.19 -18.88
N ASN A 130 34.61 6.15 -18.06
CA ASN A 130 34.16 6.17 -16.67
C ASN A 130 35.13 6.99 -15.80
N GLY A 131 34.58 7.89 -14.99
CA GLY A 131 35.31 8.64 -13.98
C GLY A 131 35.43 7.87 -12.63
N PRO A 132 36.14 8.47 -11.66
CA PRO A 132 36.34 7.85 -10.33
C PRO A 132 35.03 7.66 -9.56
N LEU A 133 34.03 8.49 -9.75
CA LEU A 133 32.73 8.39 -9.08
C LEU A 133 31.64 7.74 -9.95
N ARG A 134 32.01 6.85 -10.85
CA ARG A 134 31.07 6.18 -11.79
C ARG A 134 29.87 5.48 -11.12
N LEU A 135 30.03 5.01 -9.88
CA LEU A 135 28.97 4.31 -9.14
C LEU A 135 28.08 5.26 -8.33
N PHE A 136 28.48 6.52 -8.16
CA PHE A 136 27.74 7.50 -7.36
C PHE A 136 26.27 7.66 -7.75
N PRO A 137 25.89 7.73 -9.06
CA PRO A 137 24.49 7.86 -9.47
C PRO A 137 23.59 6.69 -9.07
N PHE A 138 24.15 5.56 -8.62
CA PHE A 138 23.41 4.37 -8.22
C PHE A 138 23.28 4.25 -6.69
N ILE A 139 24.12 4.96 -5.93
CA ILE A 139 24.12 4.88 -4.45
C ILE A 139 22.86 5.52 -3.87
N VAL A 140 22.52 6.73 -4.30
CA VAL A 140 21.37 7.47 -3.77
C VAL A 140 20.04 6.79 -4.13
N PRO A 141 19.78 6.34 -5.38
CA PRO A 141 18.64 5.48 -5.69
C PRO A 141 18.59 4.21 -4.83
N GLY A 142 19.71 3.52 -4.64
CA GLY A 142 19.76 2.34 -3.77
C GLY A 142 19.30 2.63 -2.33
N ILE A 143 19.72 3.77 -1.78
CA ILE A 143 19.29 4.21 -0.44
C ILE A 143 17.78 4.50 -0.42
N TYR A 144 17.25 5.22 -1.41
CA TYR A 144 15.81 5.47 -1.51
C TYR A 144 15.02 4.16 -1.64
N GLY A 145 15.51 3.22 -2.45
CA GLY A 145 14.92 1.90 -2.59
C GLY A 145 14.80 1.15 -1.26
N CYS A 146 15.87 1.15 -0.45
CA CYS A 146 15.84 0.58 0.91
C CYS A 146 14.79 1.26 1.80
N PHE A 147 14.67 2.59 1.75
CA PHE A 147 13.65 3.32 2.50
C PHE A 147 12.24 3.00 2.01
N ILE A 148 12.00 2.89 0.70
CA ILE A 148 10.71 2.50 0.13
C ILE A 148 10.30 1.13 0.66
N VAL A 149 11.18 0.13 0.60
CA VAL A 149 10.94 -1.22 1.12
C VAL A 149 10.64 -1.19 2.63
N TYR A 150 11.44 -0.45 3.40
CA TYR A 150 11.23 -0.30 4.84
C TYR A 150 9.86 0.29 5.17
N PHE A 151 9.44 1.35 4.49
CA PHE A 151 8.13 1.98 4.74
C PHE A 151 6.97 1.12 4.27
N LEU A 152 7.10 0.40 3.16
CA LEU A 152 6.11 -0.58 2.74
C LEU A 152 5.97 -1.66 3.80
N TYR A 153 7.07 -2.24 4.28
CA TYR A 153 7.06 -3.26 5.34
C TYR A 153 6.42 -2.75 6.65
N LYS A 154 6.77 -1.53 7.07
CA LYS A 154 6.21 -0.93 8.29
C LYS A 154 4.70 -0.71 8.20
N ARG A 155 4.17 -0.54 7.00
CA ARG A 155 2.75 -0.26 6.75
C ARG A 155 1.91 -1.54 6.58
N THR A 156 2.53 -2.69 6.46
CA THR A 156 1.83 -3.98 6.36
C THR A 156 1.40 -4.47 7.74
N ASN A 157 0.27 -5.18 7.80
CA ASN A 157 -0.21 -5.86 9.02
C ASN A 157 0.56 -7.17 9.32
N LYS A 158 1.70 -7.42 8.63
CA LYS A 158 2.56 -8.59 8.76
C LYS A 158 1.90 -9.95 8.43
N GLN A 159 0.72 -9.94 7.82
CA GLN A 159 0.13 -11.14 7.23
C GLN A 159 0.85 -11.47 5.92
N ILE A 160 0.93 -12.77 5.58
CA ILE A 160 1.67 -13.25 4.40
C ILE A 160 1.19 -12.56 3.12
N ASN A 161 -0.12 -12.39 2.95
CA ASN A 161 -0.72 -11.73 1.78
C ASN A 161 -0.36 -10.24 1.68
N ASP A 162 -0.13 -9.58 2.81
CA ASP A 162 0.26 -8.16 2.86
C ASP A 162 1.75 -7.96 2.61
N LEU A 163 2.57 -9.02 2.71
CA LEU A 163 4.00 -8.98 2.42
C LEU A 163 4.32 -9.06 0.92
N PHE A 164 3.37 -9.50 0.09
CA PHE A 164 3.59 -9.65 -1.35
C PHE A 164 4.10 -8.36 -2.03
N PRO A 165 3.53 -7.17 -1.80
CA PRO A 165 4.04 -5.94 -2.40
C PRO A 165 5.46 -5.60 -1.94
N VAL A 166 5.78 -5.86 -0.66
CA VAL A 166 7.12 -5.64 -0.11
C VAL A 166 8.12 -6.54 -0.82
N ALA A 167 7.80 -7.83 -0.96
CA ALA A 167 8.64 -8.80 -1.66
C ALA A 167 8.80 -8.43 -3.15
N PHE A 168 7.70 -8.04 -3.81
CA PHE A 168 7.73 -7.64 -5.21
C PHE A 168 8.58 -6.39 -5.44
N PHE A 169 8.43 -5.35 -4.61
CA PHE A 169 9.26 -4.15 -4.69
C PHE A 169 10.73 -4.44 -4.39
N SER A 170 11.02 -5.29 -3.41
CA SER A 170 12.39 -5.70 -3.09
C SER A 170 13.04 -6.44 -4.26
N LEU A 171 12.28 -7.34 -4.92
CA LEU A 171 12.73 -8.04 -6.11
C LEU A 171 12.93 -7.08 -7.29
N ALA A 172 12.00 -6.16 -7.51
CA ALA A 172 12.09 -5.15 -8.57
C ALA A 172 13.33 -4.27 -8.39
N LEU A 173 13.55 -3.72 -7.19
CA LEU A 173 14.72 -2.91 -6.87
C LEU A 173 16.02 -3.73 -6.96
N GLY A 174 16.02 -4.95 -6.43
CA GLY A 174 17.16 -5.88 -6.56
C GLY A 174 17.50 -6.18 -8.00
N SER A 175 16.50 -6.40 -8.85
CA SER A 175 16.70 -6.64 -10.29
C SER A 175 17.31 -5.43 -10.99
N MET A 176 16.90 -4.20 -10.64
CA MET A 176 17.51 -2.99 -11.21
C MET A 176 19.00 -2.86 -10.91
N VAL A 177 19.44 -3.32 -9.73
CA VAL A 177 20.83 -3.25 -9.32
C VAL A 177 21.64 -4.41 -9.89
N ILE A 178 21.09 -5.63 -9.87
CA ILE A 178 21.79 -6.87 -10.20
C ILE A 178 21.86 -7.12 -11.71
N LEU A 179 20.75 -6.96 -12.44
CA LEU A 179 20.69 -7.29 -13.87
C LEU A 179 21.73 -6.57 -14.76
N PRO A 180 22.07 -5.28 -14.52
CA PRO A 180 23.08 -4.59 -15.32
C PRO A 180 24.47 -5.21 -15.28
N PHE A 181 24.80 -5.99 -14.24
CA PHE A 181 26.08 -6.69 -14.14
C PHE A 181 26.12 -7.95 -15.01
N PHE A 182 24.96 -8.57 -15.28
CA PHE A 182 24.87 -9.79 -16.09
C PHE A 182 24.46 -9.53 -17.54
N ILE A 183 23.65 -8.49 -17.75
CA ILE A 183 23.11 -8.14 -19.06
C ILE A 183 23.82 -6.85 -19.50
N ARG A 184 24.59 -6.94 -20.60
CA ARG A 184 25.28 -5.77 -21.18
C ARG A 184 24.34 -4.68 -21.72
N GLN A 185 23.02 -4.89 -21.64
CA GLN A 185 22.03 -3.88 -21.98
C GLN A 185 21.97 -2.78 -20.93
N ALA A 186 21.64 -1.62 -21.40
CA ALA A 186 21.68 -0.42 -20.59
C ALA A 186 20.75 -0.49 -19.37
N TYR A 187 21.33 -0.32 -18.19
CA TYR A 187 20.64 -0.14 -16.90
C TYR A 187 19.37 0.69 -17.02
N SER A 188 19.43 1.81 -17.72
CA SER A 188 18.33 2.75 -17.87
C SER A 188 17.12 2.22 -18.64
N GLN A 189 17.31 1.30 -19.59
CA GLN A 189 16.20 0.66 -20.31
C GLN A 189 15.45 -0.32 -19.42
N ILE A 190 16.17 -1.05 -18.55
CA ILE A 190 15.58 -1.93 -17.54
C ILE A 190 14.88 -1.10 -16.47
N PHE A 191 15.50 0.00 -16.03
CA PHE A 191 14.97 0.90 -15.00
C PHE A 191 13.57 1.42 -15.32
N CYS A 192 13.37 2.02 -16.50
CA CYS A 192 12.07 2.56 -16.89
C CYS A 192 10.95 1.51 -16.92
N LYS A 193 11.25 0.30 -17.41
CA LYS A 193 10.30 -0.81 -17.47
C LYS A 193 9.95 -1.30 -16.07
N THR A 194 10.97 -1.54 -15.24
CA THR A 194 10.80 -2.10 -13.90
C THR A 194 10.06 -1.12 -12.98
N ILE A 195 10.40 0.19 -13.00
CA ILE A 195 9.73 1.17 -12.16
C ILE A 195 8.26 1.37 -12.56
N SER A 196 7.95 1.32 -13.87
CA SER A 196 6.56 1.41 -14.35
C SER A 196 5.72 0.23 -13.86
N ILE A 197 6.26 -1.00 -13.94
CA ILE A 197 5.61 -2.21 -13.44
C ILE A 197 5.45 -2.14 -11.92
N ALA A 198 6.48 -1.71 -11.19
CA ALA A 198 6.45 -1.57 -9.75
C ALA A 198 5.40 -0.54 -9.29
N LEU A 199 5.32 0.62 -9.95
CA LEU A 199 4.31 1.64 -9.66
C LEU A 199 2.89 1.13 -9.92
N PHE A 200 2.68 0.39 -11.00
CA PHE A 200 1.38 -0.18 -11.30
C PHE A 200 0.97 -1.26 -10.29
N ALA A 201 1.89 -2.15 -9.93
CA ALA A 201 1.66 -3.15 -8.89
C ALA A 201 1.35 -2.50 -7.53
N TYR A 202 2.09 -1.44 -7.16
CA TYR A 202 1.80 -0.67 -5.95
C TYR A 202 0.42 -0.02 -5.98
N TYR A 203 0.01 0.51 -7.12
CA TYR A 203 -1.32 1.09 -7.31
C TYR A 203 -2.41 0.03 -7.11
N LEU A 204 -2.29 -1.12 -7.77
CA LEU A 204 -3.25 -2.22 -7.62
C LEU A 204 -3.37 -2.68 -6.17
N PHE A 205 -2.24 -2.86 -5.49
CA PHE A 205 -2.21 -3.19 -4.06
C PHE A 205 -2.87 -2.10 -3.21
N SER A 206 -2.60 -0.82 -3.51
CA SER A 206 -3.22 0.29 -2.78
C SER A 206 -4.73 0.31 -2.92
N ILE A 207 -5.26 -0.03 -4.10
CA ILE A 207 -6.71 -0.16 -4.32
C ILE A 207 -7.28 -1.33 -3.52
N GLN A 208 -6.65 -2.51 -3.60
CA GLN A 208 -7.08 -3.67 -2.84
C GLN A 208 -7.17 -3.37 -1.34
N ASN A 209 -6.18 -2.67 -0.79
CA ASN A 209 -6.21 -2.26 0.61
C ASN A 209 -7.31 -1.23 0.93
N LEU A 210 -7.58 -0.28 0.03
CA LEU A 210 -8.65 0.69 0.21
C LEU A 210 -10.04 0.02 0.15
N THR A 211 -10.19 -1.02 -0.64
CA THR A 211 -11.46 -1.79 -0.74
C THR A 211 -11.69 -2.74 0.42
N ARG A 212 -10.68 -3.00 1.29
CA ARG A 212 -10.80 -3.87 2.47
C ARG A 212 -11.16 -3.12 3.76
N ILE A 213 -11.15 -1.80 3.76
CA ILE A 213 -11.40 -0.97 4.95
C ILE A 213 -12.79 -0.36 4.89
N ASP A 214 -13.50 -0.36 6.04
CA ASP A 214 -14.73 0.39 6.21
C ASP A 214 -14.42 1.89 6.26
N SER A 215 -15.04 2.65 5.37
CA SER A 215 -14.74 4.08 5.17
C SER A 215 -15.14 4.97 6.35
N LEU A 216 -16.09 4.56 7.16
CA LEU A 216 -16.54 5.30 8.33
C LEU A 216 -15.65 5.02 9.53
N THR A 217 -15.45 3.74 9.86
CA THR A 217 -14.84 3.33 11.13
C THR A 217 -13.34 3.07 11.05
N GLY A 218 -12.79 2.89 9.84
CA GLY A 218 -11.38 2.58 9.63
C GLY A 218 -10.94 1.16 9.98
N VAL A 219 -11.85 0.28 10.46
CA VAL A 219 -11.61 -1.15 10.63
C VAL A 219 -11.80 -1.90 9.31
N LEU A 220 -11.50 -3.19 9.29
CA LEU A 220 -11.73 -4.02 8.10
C LEU A 220 -13.22 -4.14 7.81
N ASN A 221 -13.59 -4.20 6.54
CA ASN A 221 -14.99 -4.27 6.13
C ASN A 221 -15.49 -5.71 5.98
N ARG A 222 -16.79 -5.87 5.71
CA ARG A 222 -17.46 -7.14 5.49
C ARG A 222 -16.79 -8.01 4.44
N GLN A 223 -16.36 -7.42 3.31
CA GLN A 223 -15.72 -8.17 2.23
C GLN A 223 -14.37 -8.76 2.67
N ALA A 224 -13.58 -7.97 3.41
CA ALA A 224 -12.32 -8.44 4.00
C ALA A 224 -12.54 -9.57 5.02
N CYS A 225 -13.63 -9.48 5.83
CA CYS A 225 -14.01 -10.50 6.79
C CYS A 225 -14.29 -11.84 6.11
N TYR A 226 -15.19 -11.88 5.14
CA TYR A 226 -15.54 -13.14 4.45
C TYR A 226 -14.36 -13.74 3.69
N ALA A 227 -13.55 -12.90 3.02
CA ALA A 227 -12.34 -13.38 2.37
C ALA A 227 -11.37 -14.04 3.35
N GLU A 228 -11.27 -13.54 4.58
CA GLU A 228 -10.41 -14.13 5.62
C GLU A 228 -10.96 -15.43 6.19
N LEU A 229 -12.28 -15.49 6.40
CA LEU A 229 -12.96 -16.72 6.86
C LEU A 229 -12.83 -17.87 5.85
N GLU A 230 -12.79 -17.56 4.54
CA GLU A 230 -12.68 -18.54 3.46
C GLU A 230 -11.24 -18.97 3.18
N THR A 231 -10.26 -18.06 3.32
CA THR A 231 -8.87 -18.32 2.88
C THR A 231 -8.13 -19.29 3.81
N ASP A 232 -8.33 -19.16 5.13
CA ASP A 232 -7.64 -19.99 6.13
C ASP A 232 -8.54 -20.24 7.34
N PRO A 233 -9.59 -21.06 7.18
CA PRO A 233 -10.53 -21.35 8.25
C PRO A 233 -9.90 -22.12 9.41
N GLU A 234 -8.89 -22.95 9.15
CA GLU A 234 -8.23 -23.76 10.17
C GLU A 234 -7.32 -22.93 11.11
N GLY A 235 -6.81 -21.81 10.65
CA GLY A 235 -6.01 -20.89 11.44
C GLY A 235 -6.83 -20.03 12.41
N ILE A 236 -8.17 -20.06 12.32
CA ILE A 236 -9.06 -19.29 13.17
C ILE A 236 -9.34 -20.08 14.46
N THR A 237 -8.98 -19.50 15.60
CA THR A 237 -9.13 -20.14 16.91
C THR A 237 -10.34 -19.64 17.69
N ALA A 238 -10.86 -18.45 17.38
CA ALA A 238 -12.09 -17.94 17.96
C ALA A 238 -12.71 -16.81 17.13
N LEU A 239 -14.01 -16.60 17.31
CA LEU A 239 -14.79 -15.51 16.77
C LEU A 239 -15.46 -14.74 17.93
N VAL A 240 -15.51 -13.40 17.82
CA VAL A 240 -16.21 -12.54 18.77
C VAL A 240 -17.17 -11.66 17.99
N SER A 241 -18.47 -11.94 18.11
CA SER A 241 -19.56 -11.14 17.51
C SER A 241 -19.92 -9.99 18.44
N ILE A 242 -20.03 -8.78 17.90
CA ILE A 242 -20.32 -7.55 18.65
C ILE A 242 -21.38 -6.76 17.91
N ASP A 243 -22.37 -6.27 18.65
CA ASP A 243 -23.44 -5.42 18.13
C ASP A 243 -23.58 -4.17 19.00
N MET A 244 -23.64 -2.99 18.39
CA MET A 244 -23.84 -1.74 19.11
C MET A 244 -25.30 -1.62 19.58
N ASN A 245 -25.51 -1.29 20.85
CA ASN A 245 -26.84 -1.07 21.38
C ASN A 245 -27.34 0.34 21.08
N GLY A 246 -28.62 0.47 20.72
CA GLY A 246 -29.31 1.76 20.64
C GLY A 246 -28.89 2.67 19.47
N LEU A 247 -28.22 2.18 18.43
CA LEU A 247 -27.79 3.00 17.28
C LEU A 247 -28.98 3.73 16.61
N LYS A 248 -30.11 3.03 16.43
CA LYS A 248 -31.32 3.63 15.86
C LYS A 248 -31.82 4.81 16.70
N GLU A 249 -31.89 4.65 18.01
CA GLU A 249 -32.33 5.69 18.94
C GLU A 249 -31.40 6.92 18.91
N ILE A 250 -30.08 6.69 18.85
CA ILE A 250 -29.09 7.77 18.69
C ILE A 250 -29.33 8.52 17.39
N ASN A 251 -29.53 7.79 16.27
CA ASN A 251 -29.80 8.40 14.97
C ASN A 251 -31.09 9.21 14.97
N ASP A 252 -32.16 8.64 15.53
CA ASP A 252 -33.50 9.27 15.55
C ASP A 252 -33.51 10.52 16.46
N THR A 253 -32.73 10.51 17.53
CA THR A 253 -32.69 11.61 18.52
C THR A 253 -31.69 12.69 18.19
N HIS A 254 -30.48 12.30 17.69
CA HIS A 254 -29.33 13.21 17.53
C HIS A 254 -28.84 13.30 16.08
N GLY A 255 -29.49 12.58 15.13
CA GLY A 255 -29.12 12.55 13.73
C GLY A 255 -28.01 11.55 13.38
N HIS A 256 -27.88 11.25 12.10
CA HIS A 256 -26.92 10.24 11.60
C HIS A 256 -25.46 10.56 11.93
N ALA A 257 -25.08 11.84 12.00
CA ALA A 257 -23.71 12.22 12.39
C ALA A 257 -23.34 11.77 13.82
N ALA A 258 -24.32 11.75 14.75
CA ALA A 258 -24.10 11.23 16.10
C ALA A 258 -23.97 9.70 16.11
N GLY A 259 -24.72 8.99 15.25
CA GLY A 259 -24.55 7.55 15.07
C GLY A 259 -23.22 7.19 14.46
N ASP A 260 -22.74 7.97 13.48
CA ASP A 260 -21.41 7.80 12.86
C ASP A 260 -20.28 8.01 13.88
N GLU A 261 -20.40 9.03 14.75
CA GLU A 261 -19.48 9.24 15.87
C GLU A 261 -19.48 8.05 16.83
N ALA A 262 -20.66 7.51 17.17
CA ALA A 262 -20.80 6.36 18.04
C ALA A 262 -20.11 5.12 17.47
N LEU A 263 -20.37 4.79 16.20
CA LEU A 263 -19.75 3.67 15.50
C LEU A 263 -18.21 3.81 15.43
N THR A 264 -17.71 5.01 15.12
CA THR A 264 -16.28 5.29 15.05
C THR A 264 -15.62 5.15 16.43
N THR A 265 -16.29 5.63 17.49
CA THR A 265 -15.80 5.51 18.86
C THR A 265 -15.71 4.05 19.30
N LEU A 266 -16.74 3.23 19.05
CA LEU A 266 -16.73 1.81 19.39
C LEU A 266 -15.68 1.04 18.59
N ALA A 267 -15.55 1.30 17.30
CA ALA A 267 -14.51 0.69 16.45
C ALA A 267 -13.11 0.98 17.01
N LEU A 268 -12.86 2.19 17.50
CA LEU A 268 -11.60 2.54 18.16
C LEU A 268 -11.39 1.74 19.46
N CYS A 269 -12.44 1.60 20.29
CA CYS A 269 -12.40 0.77 21.51
C CYS A 269 -12.02 -0.67 21.19
N PHE A 270 -12.61 -1.27 20.15
CA PHE A 270 -12.34 -2.63 19.72
C PHE A 270 -10.91 -2.79 19.19
N THR A 271 -10.47 -1.85 18.36
CA THR A 271 -9.11 -1.87 17.79
C THR A 271 -8.03 -1.72 18.86
N GLN A 272 -8.26 -0.85 19.87
CA GLN A 272 -7.33 -0.68 20.99
C GLN A 272 -7.28 -1.91 21.91
N ALA A 273 -8.37 -2.68 22.00
CA ALA A 273 -8.42 -3.91 22.76
C ALA A 273 -7.73 -5.08 22.05
N ALA A 274 -7.73 -5.07 20.72
CA ALA A 274 -7.19 -6.16 19.88
C ALA A 274 -5.66 -6.19 19.88
N LYS A 275 -5.09 -7.41 19.88
CA LYS A 275 -3.66 -7.68 19.72
C LYS A 275 -3.33 -7.99 18.25
N ALA A 276 -2.04 -8.19 17.91
CA ALA A 276 -1.54 -8.38 16.55
C ALA A 276 -2.19 -9.57 15.78
N HIS A 277 -2.67 -10.60 16.47
CA HIS A 277 -3.35 -11.77 15.90
C HIS A 277 -4.88 -11.70 16.01
N GLN A 278 -5.44 -10.54 16.29
CA GLN A 278 -6.86 -10.28 16.43
C GLN A 278 -7.25 -9.14 15.46
N SER A 279 -8.10 -9.45 14.51
CA SER A 279 -8.52 -8.49 13.47
C SER A 279 -9.98 -8.09 13.68
N VAL A 280 -10.26 -6.79 13.62
CA VAL A 280 -11.60 -6.20 13.83
C VAL A 280 -12.24 -5.87 12.49
N TYR A 281 -13.47 -6.31 12.30
CA TYR A 281 -14.27 -6.12 11.08
C TYR A 281 -15.60 -5.47 11.40
N ARG A 282 -16.08 -4.60 10.51
CA ARG A 282 -17.47 -4.15 10.49
C ARG A 282 -18.21 -4.94 9.41
N ILE A 283 -19.19 -5.75 9.82
CA ILE A 283 -19.92 -6.66 8.92
C ILE A 283 -21.33 -6.19 8.59
N GLY A 284 -21.87 -5.28 9.37
CA GLY A 284 -23.21 -4.71 9.21
C GLY A 284 -23.26 -3.22 9.59
N GLY A 285 -24.45 -2.67 9.73
CA GLY A 285 -24.63 -1.29 10.15
C GLY A 285 -24.04 -1.01 11.54
N ASP A 286 -24.43 -1.80 12.52
CA ASP A 286 -24.05 -1.77 13.95
C ASP A 286 -23.27 -3.03 14.37
N GLU A 287 -23.03 -3.96 13.46
CA GLU A 287 -22.43 -5.28 13.70
C GLU A 287 -20.95 -5.28 13.40
N PHE A 288 -20.17 -5.80 14.35
CA PHE A 288 -18.73 -6.01 14.24
C PHE A 288 -18.37 -7.47 14.55
N LEU A 289 -17.30 -7.94 13.96
CA LEU A 289 -16.72 -9.25 14.23
C LEU A 289 -15.23 -9.11 14.54
N VAL A 290 -14.74 -9.84 15.56
CA VAL A 290 -13.31 -9.99 15.77
C VAL A 290 -12.91 -11.42 15.46
N ILE A 291 -11.98 -11.59 14.53
CA ILE A 291 -11.36 -12.87 14.19
C ILE A 291 -10.09 -13.01 15.01
N CYS A 292 -9.98 -14.08 15.78
CA CYS A 292 -8.80 -14.42 16.57
C CYS A 292 -8.06 -15.59 15.94
N ARG A 293 -6.73 -15.42 15.76
CA ARG A 293 -5.82 -16.47 15.28
C ARG A 293 -4.80 -16.79 16.36
N GLN A 294 -4.46 -18.05 16.52
CA GLN A 294 -3.41 -18.51 17.46
C GLN A 294 -3.66 -18.11 18.93
N GLY A 295 -4.90 -17.86 19.32
CA GLY A 295 -5.25 -17.47 20.70
C GLY A 295 -5.81 -18.64 21.50
N SER A 296 -5.53 -18.64 22.83
CA SER A 296 -6.20 -19.54 23.76
C SER A 296 -7.59 -18.99 24.18
N PRO A 297 -8.48 -19.83 24.74
CA PRO A 297 -9.76 -19.36 25.27
C PRO A 297 -9.61 -18.24 26.32
N GLU A 298 -8.55 -18.27 27.12
CA GLU A 298 -8.24 -17.25 28.14
C GLU A 298 -7.89 -15.90 27.47
N GLU A 299 -7.19 -15.94 26.35
CA GLU A 299 -6.86 -14.70 25.58
C GLU A 299 -8.11 -14.08 24.96
N VAL A 300 -9.09 -14.91 24.56
CA VAL A 300 -10.39 -14.42 24.06
C VAL A 300 -11.18 -13.76 25.18
N LEU A 301 -11.22 -14.36 26.36
CA LEU A 301 -11.85 -13.75 27.55
C LEU A 301 -11.19 -12.41 27.90
N GLN A 302 -9.86 -12.37 27.91
CA GLN A 302 -9.13 -11.12 28.14
C GLN A 302 -9.40 -10.07 27.07
N LEU A 303 -9.59 -10.46 25.81
CA LEU A 303 -10.00 -9.55 24.75
C LEU A 303 -11.39 -8.96 25.05
N VAL A 304 -12.36 -9.81 25.37
CA VAL A 304 -13.73 -9.37 25.70
C VAL A 304 -13.71 -8.42 26.91
N GLU A 305 -12.95 -8.73 27.95
CA GLU A 305 -12.80 -7.84 29.12
C GLU A 305 -12.19 -6.50 28.75
N ARG A 306 -11.14 -6.47 27.92
CA ARG A 306 -10.55 -5.19 27.43
C ARG A 306 -11.56 -4.40 26.59
N ILE A 307 -12.33 -5.06 25.73
CA ILE A 307 -13.38 -4.40 24.94
C ILE A 307 -14.41 -3.79 25.90
N ARG A 308 -14.94 -4.56 26.86
CA ARG A 308 -15.91 -4.06 27.84
C ARG A 308 -15.37 -2.86 28.63
N LYS A 309 -14.13 -2.94 29.09
CA LYS A 309 -13.47 -1.85 29.81
C LYS A 309 -13.35 -0.57 28.96
N ASN A 310 -12.92 -0.70 27.70
CA ASN A 310 -12.78 0.44 26.80
C ASN A 310 -14.15 1.06 26.48
N VAL A 311 -15.17 0.23 26.22
CA VAL A 311 -16.53 0.69 25.93
C VAL A 311 -17.15 1.37 27.15
N ALA A 312 -16.96 0.83 28.36
CA ALA A 312 -17.46 1.43 29.61
C ALA A 312 -16.89 2.82 29.90
N ALA A 313 -15.74 3.16 29.30
CA ALA A 313 -15.19 4.52 29.40
C ALA A 313 -15.88 5.52 28.45
N THR A 314 -16.83 5.07 27.62
CA THR A 314 -17.60 5.88 26.68
C THR A 314 -19.06 6.01 27.14
N LYS A 315 -19.85 6.82 26.44
CA LYS A 315 -21.30 6.93 26.62
C LYS A 315 -22.10 5.85 25.86
N TYR A 316 -21.44 4.94 25.20
CA TYR A 316 -22.05 3.93 24.34
C TYR A 316 -21.98 2.54 24.98
N SER A 317 -22.81 1.62 24.47
CA SER A 317 -22.82 0.23 24.93
C SER A 317 -22.88 -0.73 23.73
N CYS A 318 -22.43 -1.94 23.93
CA CYS A 318 -22.52 -3.02 22.94
C CYS A 318 -22.82 -4.35 23.63
N SER A 319 -23.36 -5.28 22.86
CA SER A 319 -23.58 -6.68 23.25
C SER A 319 -22.52 -7.56 22.60
N ILE A 320 -21.95 -8.52 23.34
CA ILE A 320 -20.80 -9.29 22.92
C ILE A 320 -21.10 -10.78 23.12
N GLY A 321 -20.86 -11.57 22.07
CA GLY A 321 -20.81 -13.02 22.14
C GLY A 321 -19.51 -13.54 21.57
N TYR A 322 -19.05 -14.69 22.01
CA TYR A 322 -17.82 -15.29 21.51
C TYR A 322 -17.92 -16.80 21.46
N SER A 323 -17.17 -17.44 20.55
CA SER A 323 -17.00 -18.87 20.46
C SER A 323 -15.55 -19.20 20.12
N CYS A 324 -15.01 -20.25 20.76
CA CYS A 324 -13.67 -20.75 20.52
C CYS A 324 -13.75 -22.12 19.81
N ALA A 325 -12.78 -22.40 18.95
CA ALA A 325 -12.69 -23.67 18.23
C ALA A 325 -12.60 -24.88 19.17
N GLY A 326 -11.97 -24.72 20.35
CA GLY A 326 -11.82 -25.78 21.36
C GLY A 326 -11.01 -26.95 20.88
N GLU A 327 -10.98 -28.03 21.72
CA GLU A 327 -10.27 -29.28 21.39
C GLU A 327 -10.96 -30.05 20.25
N SER A 328 -12.29 -29.92 20.11
CA SER A 328 -13.09 -30.55 19.04
C SER A 328 -12.98 -29.89 17.68
N ARG A 329 -12.19 -28.78 17.56
CA ARG A 329 -12.01 -28.00 16.31
C ARG A 329 -13.33 -27.67 15.61
N LYS A 330 -14.17 -26.89 16.29
CA LYS A 330 -15.41 -26.38 15.69
C LYS A 330 -15.11 -25.67 14.35
N SER A 331 -15.96 -25.84 13.39
CA SER A 331 -15.90 -25.12 12.13
C SER A 331 -16.16 -23.61 12.33
N VAL A 332 -15.70 -22.80 11.41
CA VAL A 332 -15.98 -21.35 11.39
C VAL A 332 -17.48 -21.07 11.44
N SER A 333 -18.29 -21.89 10.74
CA SER A 333 -19.76 -21.74 10.72
C SER A 333 -20.39 -22.01 12.08
N GLU A 334 -19.91 -23.00 12.81
CA GLU A 334 -20.37 -23.33 14.16
C GLU A 334 -19.97 -22.22 15.15
N MET A 335 -18.71 -21.76 15.08
CA MET A 335 -18.23 -20.64 15.91
C MET A 335 -19.02 -19.37 15.66
N MET A 336 -19.31 -19.04 14.39
CA MET A 336 -20.11 -17.86 14.03
C MET A 336 -21.49 -17.96 14.64
N LYS A 337 -22.18 -19.11 14.46
CA LYS A 337 -23.51 -19.33 15.01
C LYS A 337 -23.53 -19.19 16.52
N GLU A 338 -22.61 -19.82 17.25
CA GLU A 338 -22.55 -19.76 18.71
C GLU A 338 -22.24 -18.36 19.23
N SER A 339 -21.30 -17.65 18.57
CA SER A 339 -20.98 -16.26 18.98
C SER A 339 -22.16 -15.32 18.75
N ASP A 340 -22.90 -15.49 17.65
CA ASP A 340 -24.10 -14.69 17.37
C ASP A 340 -25.23 -15.01 18.38
N GLU A 341 -25.49 -16.28 18.67
CA GLU A 341 -26.50 -16.68 19.66
C GLU A 341 -26.20 -16.07 21.05
N MET A 342 -24.93 -16.10 21.45
CA MET A 342 -24.51 -15.49 22.74
C MET A 342 -24.67 -13.99 22.73
N MET A 343 -24.29 -13.30 21.65
CA MET A 343 -24.45 -11.85 21.48
C MET A 343 -25.92 -11.43 21.51
N TYR A 344 -26.79 -12.16 20.78
CA TYR A 344 -28.23 -11.89 20.81
C TYR A 344 -28.85 -12.13 22.19
N ALA A 345 -28.39 -13.14 22.94
CA ALA A 345 -28.84 -13.37 24.31
C ALA A 345 -28.43 -12.21 25.24
N GLU A 346 -27.24 -11.67 25.08
CA GLU A 346 -26.79 -10.49 25.83
C GLU A 346 -27.59 -9.25 25.44
N LYS A 347 -27.82 -9.05 24.14
CA LYS A 347 -28.61 -7.93 23.62
C LYS A 347 -30.04 -7.97 24.16
N ALA A 348 -30.67 -9.14 24.23
CA ALA A 348 -32.01 -9.32 24.77
C ALA A 348 -32.06 -8.95 26.28
N ARG A 349 -31.06 -9.37 27.07
CA ARG A 349 -30.96 -8.99 28.50
C ARG A 349 -30.81 -7.50 28.67
N HIS A 350 -29.95 -6.85 27.91
CA HIS A 350 -29.75 -5.40 27.94
C HIS A 350 -31.07 -4.64 27.71
N TYR A 351 -31.87 -5.04 26.71
CA TYR A 351 -33.17 -4.37 26.44
C TYR A 351 -34.22 -4.68 27.52
N GLN A 352 -34.20 -5.83 28.20
CA GLN A 352 -35.07 -6.13 29.33
C GLN A 352 -34.71 -5.24 30.53
N GLU A 353 -33.45 -5.02 30.83
CA GLU A 353 -32.98 -4.18 31.93
C GLU A 353 -33.37 -2.71 31.76
N ILE A 354 -33.36 -2.19 30.53
CA ILE A 354 -33.76 -0.79 30.24
C ILE A 354 -35.26 -0.64 29.97
N GLY A 355 -36.06 -1.72 30.08
CA GLY A 355 -37.52 -1.66 29.98
C GLY A 355 -38.07 -1.43 28.56
N VAL A 356 -37.26 -1.65 27.50
CA VAL A 356 -37.67 -1.44 26.11
C VAL A 356 -38.11 -2.77 25.50
N ASP A 357 -39.43 -2.95 25.27
CA ASP A 357 -39.98 -4.11 24.56
C ASP A 357 -39.91 -3.90 23.02
N ARG A 358 -38.98 -4.55 22.34
CA ARG A 358 -38.77 -4.48 20.88
C ARG A 358 -39.85 -5.21 20.03
N ARG A 359 -40.81 -5.90 20.65
CA ARG A 359 -41.86 -6.61 19.91
C ARG A 359 -42.98 -5.70 19.38
N ARG A 360 -42.89 -4.39 19.56
CA ARG A 360 -43.91 -3.42 19.16
C ARG A 360 -43.52 -2.41 18.09
N ASN A 361 -42.38 -2.59 17.36
CA ASN A 361 -42.06 -1.74 16.21
C ASN A 361 -41.57 -2.54 15.02
#